data_7f4e036534868c2a2afd239748d76c3d
#
_entry.id   7f4e036534868c2a2afd239748d76c3d
#
_cell.length_a   1.000
_cell.length_b   1.000
_cell.length_c   1.000
_cell.angle_alpha   90.00
_cell.angle_beta   90.00
_cell.angle_gamma   90.00
#
_symmetry.space_group_name_H-M   'P 1'
#
loop_
_entity.id
_entity.type
_entity.pdbx_description
1 polymer ?
#
loop_
_entity_poly.entity_id
_entity_poly.type
_entity_poly.pdbx_seq_one_letter_code
_entity_poly.pdbx_strand_id
1 'polypeptide(L)'
;MVKNLARFLCVCVPLSLTIIPSSAHDTWISRGGLRNAAGEWCCGTGDCAVMDPGAVHFTPAGYSLQGYGTIDGEQREFYKETIPAQEAQPSPDGAYWRCKRDDGSRRCFFAPPPGS
;
A
#
# COMPACT_ATOMS: atom_id res chain seq x y z
N MET A 1 42.93 -54.78 9.04
CA MET A 1 42.70 -53.52 9.70
C MET A 1 41.68 -52.72 8.99
N VAL A 2 40.57 -52.58 9.59
CA VAL A 2 39.46 -51.82 9.03
C VAL A 2 39.64 -50.36 9.41
N LYS A 3 39.72 -49.53 8.47
CA LYS A 3 39.71 -48.10 8.68
C LYS A 3 38.31 -47.62 8.49
N ASN A 4 37.62 -47.47 9.56
CA ASN A 4 36.33 -46.85 9.52
C ASN A 4 36.50 -45.36 9.37
N LEU A 5 36.45 -44.95 8.17
CA LEU A 5 36.33 -43.55 7.88
C LEU A 5 34.86 -43.17 8.06
N ALA A 6 34.60 -42.63 9.21
CA ALA A 6 33.30 -41.99 9.41
C ALA A 6 33.28 -40.76 8.53
N ARG A 7 32.66 -40.92 7.41
CA ARG A 7 32.37 -39.78 6.56
C ARG A 7 31.20 -39.06 7.14
N PHE A 8 31.50 -38.03 7.85
CA PHE A 8 30.47 -37.07 8.19
C PHE A 8 30.17 -36.26 6.96
N LEU A 9 29.13 -36.68 6.28
CA LEU A 9 28.51 -35.82 5.30
C LEU A 9 27.79 -34.72 6.05
N CYS A 10 28.46 -33.62 6.19
CA CYS A 10 27.79 -32.42 6.61
C CYS A 10 26.93 -31.96 5.46
N VAL A 11 25.67 -32.38 5.47
CA VAL A 11 24.70 -31.85 4.53
C VAL A 11 24.30 -30.49 5.05
N CYS A 12 25.02 -29.49 4.61
CA CYS A 12 24.56 -28.12 4.80
C CYS A 12 23.38 -27.92 3.89
N VAL A 13 22.19 -28.07 4.44
CA VAL A 13 20.99 -27.66 3.75
C VAL A 13 20.97 -26.14 3.82
N PRO A 14 21.10 -25.43 2.69
CA PRO A 14 20.95 -24.01 2.72
C PRO A 14 19.49 -23.72 3.04
N LEU A 15 19.29 -23.14 4.22
CA LEU A 15 18.01 -22.56 4.53
C LEU A 15 17.84 -21.31 3.67
N SER A 16 17.21 -21.48 2.54
CA SER A 16 16.78 -20.33 1.78
C SER A 16 15.56 -19.74 2.47
N LEU A 17 15.80 -18.75 3.31
CA LEU A 17 14.73 -17.92 3.80
C LEU A 17 14.26 -17.04 2.66
N THR A 18 13.20 -17.46 2.01
CA THR A 18 12.46 -16.59 1.13
C THR A 18 11.60 -15.69 2.00
N ILE A 19 12.10 -14.52 2.27
CA ILE A 19 11.29 -13.47 2.85
C ILE A 19 10.42 -12.94 1.73
N ILE A 20 9.15 -13.30 1.75
CA ILE A 20 8.18 -12.69 0.85
C ILE A 20 7.73 -11.42 1.55
N PRO A 21 8.13 -10.24 1.06
CA PRO A 21 7.57 -9.02 1.62
C PRO A 21 6.08 -9.03 1.34
N SER A 22 5.31 -8.93 2.38
CA SER A 22 3.89 -8.65 2.26
C SER A 22 3.75 -7.24 1.71
N SER A 23 3.58 -7.12 0.40
CA SER A 23 3.52 -5.84 -0.29
C SER A 23 2.37 -4.96 0.18
N ALA A 24 1.32 -5.54 0.76
CA ALA A 24 0.16 -4.81 1.27
C ALA A 24 0.43 -4.06 2.56
N HIS A 25 1.39 -4.54 3.35
CA HIS A 25 1.67 -4.01 4.68
C HIS A 25 2.97 -3.21 4.72
N ASP A 26 3.71 -3.21 3.63
CA ASP A 26 5.02 -2.58 3.56
C ASP A 26 5.05 -1.45 2.54
N THR A 27 4.11 -0.53 2.69
CA THR A 27 4.09 0.70 1.89
C THR A 27 4.74 1.83 2.67
N TRP A 28 5.13 2.88 1.95
CA TRP A 28 5.63 4.09 2.60
C TRP A 28 4.58 4.70 3.55
N ILE A 29 3.29 4.45 3.30
CA ILE A 29 2.20 4.94 4.16
C ILE A 29 2.26 4.26 5.52
N SER A 30 2.38 2.94 5.55
CA SER A 30 2.44 2.19 6.80
C SER A 30 3.72 2.46 7.58
N ARG A 31 4.84 2.68 6.88
CA ARG A 31 6.12 2.98 7.51
C ARG A 31 6.22 4.41 8.02
N GLY A 32 5.50 5.32 7.38
CA GLY A 32 5.59 6.74 7.68
C GLY A 32 4.83 7.19 8.91
N GLY A 33 4.01 6.34 9.50
CA GLY A 33 3.21 6.72 10.66
C GLY A 33 2.23 7.83 10.38
N LEU A 34 1.67 7.87 9.19
CA LEU A 34 0.82 8.95 8.72
C LEU A 34 -0.57 8.85 9.33
N ARG A 35 -1.14 10.01 9.62
CA ARG A 35 -2.48 10.13 10.21
C ARG A 35 -3.31 11.14 9.45
N ASN A 36 -4.63 10.98 9.50
CA ASN A 36 -5.54 12.01 9.01
C ASN A 36 -5.77 13.10 10.04
N ALA A 37 -6.59 14.08 9.69
CA ALA A 37 -6.87 15.22 10.59
C ALA A 37 -7.56 14.81 11.88
N ALA A 38 -8.27 13.68 11.89
CA ALA A 38 -8.90 13.13 13.07
C ALA A 38 -7.94 12.33 13.96
N GLY A 39 -6.68 12.20 13.59
CA GLY A 39 -5.68 11.44 14.32
C GLY A 39 -5.70 9.94 14.08
N GLU A 40 -6.47 9.46 13.11
CA GLU A 40 -6.51 8.06 12.76
C GLU A 40 -5.28 7.66 11.92
N TRP A 41 -4.73 6.50 12.17
CA TRP A 41 -3.68 5.92 11.34
C TRP A 41 -4.19 5.70 9.92
N CYS A 42 -3.47 6.19 8.92
CA CYS A 42 -3.91 6.06 7.53
C CYS A 42 -3.89 4.62 7.05
N CYS A 43 -2.85 3.88 7.38
CA CYS A 43 -2.71 2.51 6.91
C CYS A 43 -2.72 1.54 8.07
N GLY A 44 -3.76 0.70 8.12
CA GLY A 44 -3.76 -0.50 8.90
C GLY A 44 -3.34 -1.68 8.03
N THR A 45 -3.98 -2.81 8.23
CA THR A 45 -3.69 -4.05 7.53
C THR A 45 -4.49 -4.11 6.23
N GLY A 46 -3.85 -3.87 5.08
CA GLY A 46 -4.50 -4.02 3.78
C GLY A 46 -5.59 -2.98 3.48
N ASP A 47 -5.44 -1.77 4.00
CA ASP A 47 -6.49 -0.75 3.92
C ASP A 47 -6.28 0.26 2.80
N CYS A 48 -5.09 0.32 2.22
CA CYS A 48 -4.74 1.36 1.25
C CYS A 48 -4.69 0.79 -0.16
N ALA A 49 -5.46 1.41 -1.05
CA ALA A 49 -5.49 1.09 -2.46
C ALA A 49 -4.64 2.08 -3.24
N VAL A 50 -3.79 1.58 -4.12
CA VAL A 50 -3.19 2.42 -5.15
C VAL A 50 -4.19 2.55 -6.29
N MET A 51 -4.56 3.78 -6.62
CA MET A 51 -5.56 4.04 -7.66
C MET A 51 -4.92 4.05 -9.03
N ASP A 52 -5.66 3.57 -10.03
CA ASP A 52 -5.27 3.75 -11.42
C ASP A 52 -5.19 5.25 -11.72
N PRO A 53 -4.19 5.71 -12.49
CA PRO A 53 -4.03 7.14 -12.75
C PRO A 53 -5.27 7.80 -13.34
N GLY A 54 -6.02 7.09 -14.19
CA GLY A 54 -7.24 7.59 -14.79
C GLY A 54 -8.44 7.65 -13.85
N ALA A 55 -8.31 7.11 -12.63
CA ALA A 55 -9.41 7.08 -11.68
C ALA A 55 -9.54 8.36 -10.85
N VAL A 56 -8.54 9.23 -10.89
CA VAL A 56 -8.51 10.45 -10.08
C VAL A 56 -8.30 11.67 -10.96
N HIS A 57 -9.16 12.66 -10.79
CA HIS A 57 -9.06 13.93 -11.49
C HIS A 57 -9.16 15.09 -10.51
N PHE A 58 -8.29 16.07 -10.68
CA PHE A 58 -8.38 17.30 -9.90
C PHE A 58 -9.43 18.23 -10.52
N THR A 59 -10.34 18.72 -9.70
CA THR A 59 -11.43 19.62 -10.10
C THR A 59 -11.48 20.84 -9.18
N PRO A 60 -12.23 21.90 -9.52
CA PRO A 60 -12.42 23.02 -8.61
C PRO A 60 -13.04 22.63 -7.26
N ALA A 61 -13.77 21.51 -7.21
CA ALA A 61 -14.37 21.00 -5.98
C ALA A 61 -13.44 20.07 -5.17
N GLY A 62 -12.21 19.82 -5.65
CA GLY A 62 -11.27 18.88 -5.07
C GLY A 62 -10.98 17.72 -6.01
N TYR A 63 -10.65 16.57 -5.48
CA TYR A 63 -10.36 15.39 -6.29
C TYR A 63 -11.64 14.60 -6.54
N SER A 64 -11.85 14.25 -7.79
CA SER A 64 -12.93 13.34 -8.20
C SER A 64 -12.33 11.97 -8.39
N LEU A 65 -12.83 10.98 -7.65
CA LEU A 65 -12.35 9.61 -7.68
C LEU A 65 -13.47 8.70 -8.18
N GLN A 66 -13.20 7.98 -9.26
CA GLN A 66 -14.08 6.96 -9.80
C GLN A 66 -13.28 6.05 -10.72
N GLY A 67 -13.26 4.76 -10.44
CA GLY A 67 -12.54 3.80 -11.26
C GLY A 67 -11.93 2.69 -10.41
N TYR A 68 -10.84 2.15 -10.88
CA TYR A 68 -10.22 1.00 -10.25
C TYR A 68 -9.00 1.38 -9.44
N GLY A 69 -8.80 0.66 -8.36
CA GLY A 69 -7.58 0.67 -7.56
C GLY A 69 -7.19 -0.74 -7.18
N THR A 70 -6.00 -0.91 -6.67
CA THR A 70 -5.47 -2.22 -6.29
C THR A 70 -5.16 -2.26 -4.82
N ILE A 71 -5.71 -3.25 -4.12
CA ILE A 71 -5.43 -3.56 -2.72
C ILE A 71 -4.96 -5.02 -2.67
N ASP A 72 -3.80 -5.28 -2.07
CA ASP A 72 -3.28 -6.64 -1.92
C ASP A 72 -3.22 -7.42 -3.23
N GLY A 73 -2.88 -6.75 -4.32
CA GLY A 73 -2.83 -7.37 -5.65
C GLY A 73 -4.19 -7.60 -6.28
N GLU A 74 -5.28 -7.26 -5.61
CA GLU A 74 -6.63 -7.40 -6.14
C GLU A 74 -7.15 -6.06 -6.62
N GLN A 75 -7.67 -6.04 -7.84
CA GLN A 75 -8.31 -4.87 -8.42
C GLN A 75 -9.71 -4.72 -7.86
N ARG A 76 -10.05 -3.51 -7.43
CA ARG A 76 -11.37 -3.16 -6.91
C ARG A 76 -11.91 -1.93 -7.57
N GLU A 77 -13.23 -1.89 -7.76
CA GLU A 77 -13.92 -0.72 -8.29
C GLU A 77 -14.31 0.22 -7.16
N PHE A 78 -14.07 1.51 -7.40
CA PHE A 78 -14.45 2.57 -6.48
C PHE A 78 -15.51 3.45 -7.16
N TYR A 79 -16.56 3.70 -6.42
CA TYR A 79 -17.67 4.53 -6.90
C TYR A 79 -17.31 6.00 -6.77
N LYS A 80 -18.10 6.82 -7.46
CA LYS A 80 -17.83 8.25 -7.51
C LYS A 80 -17.84 8.90 -6.14
N GLU A 81 -16.75 9.58 -5.85
CA GLU A 81 -16.55 10.29 -4.60
C GLU A 81 -15.79 11.57 -4.87
N THR A 82 -16.16 12.64 -4.17
CA THR A 82 -15.42 13.90 -4.20
C THR A 82 -14.64 14.05 -2.92
N ILE A 83 -13.33 14.28 -3.05
CA ILE A 83 -12.41 14.39 -1.93
C ILE A 83 -11.97 15.83 -1.83
N PRO A 84 -12.25 16.54 -0.72
CA PRO A 84 -11.76 17.90 -0.56
C PRO A 84 -10.25 17.98 -0.70
N ALA A 85 -9.75 19.00 -1.38
CA ALA A 85 -8.33 19.16 -1.62
C ALA A 85 -7.51 19.21 -0.32
N GLN A 86 -8.11 19.72 0.75
CA GLN A 86 -7.46 19.83 2.06
C GLN A 86 -7.19 18.47 2.71
N GLU A 87 -7.93 17.44 2.34
CA GLU A 87 -7.69 16.09 2.86
C GLU A 87 -6.51 15.40 2.19
N ALA A 88 -6.12 15.85 1.01
CA ALA A 88 -5.04 15.23 0.27
C ALA A 88 -3.70 15.47 0.95
N GLN A 89 -3.01 14.39 1.28
CA GLN A 89 -1.65 14.43 1.78
C GLN A 89 -0.68 14.17 0.64
N PRO A 90 0.57 14.63 0.73
CA PRO A 90 1.55 14.41 -0.33
C PRO A 90 1.86 12.93 -0.53
N SER A 91 1.85 12.49 -1.78
CA SER A 91 2.30 11.17 -2.18
C SER A 91 3.70 11.28 -2.78
N PRO A 92 4.71 10.66 -2.18
CA PRO A 92 6.07 10.73 -2.69
C PRO A 92 6.35 9.80 -3.87
N ASP A 93 5.49 8.83 -4.14
CA ASP A 93 5.71 7.83 -5.19
C ASP A 93 5.02 8.18 -6.51
N GLY A 94 4.36 9.34 -6.59
CA GLY A 94 3.68 9.77 -7.80
C GLY A 94 2.32 9.11 -8.04
N ALA A 95 1.87 8.28 -7.14
CA ALA A 95 0.59 7.59 -7.26
C ALA A 95 -0.48 8.21 -6.35
N TYR A 96 -1.74 7.97 -6.70
CA TYR A 96 -2.86 8.30 -5.82
C TYR A 96 -3.15 7.11 -4.93
N TRP A 97 -3.36 7.35 -3.63
CA TRP A 97 -3.69 6.31 -2.67
C TRP A 97 -4.94 6.68 -1.90
N ARG A 98 -5.82 5.71 -1.74
CA ARG A 98 -7.02 5.85 -0.91
C ARG A 98 -7.01 4.78 0.16
N CYS A 99 -7.01 5.20 1.41
CA CYS A 99 -7.05 4.29 2.55
C CYS A 99 -8.46 4.30 3.14
N LYS A 100 -8.98 3.11 3.41
CA LYS A 100 -10.35 2.93 3.90
C LYS A 100 -10.39 2.52 5.35
N ARG A 101 -11.52 2.81 5.99
CA ARG A 101 -11.91 2.19 7.25
C ARG A 101 -12.54 0.82 6.97
N ASP A 102 -12.82 0.07 8.01
CA ASP A 102 -13.43 -1.25 7.89
C ASP A 102 -14.82 -1.19 7.23
N ASP A 103 -15.52 -0.09 7.38
CA ASP A 103 -16.82 0.14 6.74
C ASP A 103 -16.72 0.59 5.28
N GLY A 104 -15.50 0.74 4.75
CA GLY A 104 -15.26 1.19 3.38
C GLY A 104 -15.16 2.69 3.20
N SER A 105 -15.50 3.48 4.21
CA SER A 105 -15.38 4.93 4.13
C SER A 105 -13.92 5.36 4.04
N ARG A 106 -13.67 6.52 3.44
CA ARG A 106 -12.32 7.03 3.27
C ARG A 106 -11.76 7.48 4.62
N ARG A 107 -10.57 6.97 4.94
CA ARG A 107 -9.79 7.40 6.10
C ARG A 107 -8.73 8.42 5.71
N CYS A 108 -7.98 8.13 4.66
CA CYS A 108 -6.91 9.00 4.16
C CYS A 108 -6.88 8.99 2.64
N PHE A 109 -6.38 10.08 2.08
CA PHE A 109 -6.14 10.18 0.65
C PHE A 109 -4.79 10.85 0.41
N PHE A 110 -4.04 10.33 -0.55
CA PHE A 110 -2.72 10.83 -0.93
C PHE A 110 -2.70 11.14 -2.41
N ALA A 111 -2.13 12.26 -2.74
CA ALA A 111 -2.02 12.72 -4.13
C ALA A 111 -0.60 13.20 -4.42
N PRO A 112 -0.06 12.93 -5.61
CA PRO A 112 1.22 13.51 -6.00
C PRO A 112 1.08 15.03 -6.12
N PRO A 113 2.19 15.78 -5.98
CA PRO A 113 2.17 17.22 -6.15
C PRO A 113 1.65 17.59 -7.55
N PRO A 114 0.92 18.73 -7.69
CA PRO A 114 0.47 19.20 -8.99
C PRO A 114 1.66 19.41 -9.93
N GLY A 115 1.53 18.95 -11.17
CA GLY A 115 2.56 19.10 -12.18
C GLY A 115 3.66 18.05 -12.17
N SER A 116 3.52 17.03 -11.35
CA SER A 116 4.47 15.91 -11.33
C SER A 116 4.06 14.78 -12.28
#